data_329967c2634b4f40f65889a30cb43555
#
_entry.id   329967c2634b4f40f65889a30cb43555
#
_cell.length_a   1.000
_cell.length_b   1.000
_cell.length_c   1.000
_cell.angle_alpha   90.00
_cell.angle_beta   90.00
_cell.angle_gamma   90.00
#
_symmetry.space_group_name_H-M   'P 1'
#
loop_
_entity.id
_entity.type
_entity.pdbx_description
1 polymer ?
#
loop_
_entity_poly.entity_id
_entity_poly.type
_entity_poly.pdbx_seq_one_letter_code
_entity_poly.pdbx_strand_id
1 'polypeptide(L)'
;MKNKIKIILLFSIAIIIIISIILFLNIKANKNEKGIEINNTVGNSIIDKTDEPMVVELGNNIKTEEKTQPEAENNKKEESKNTQTQDAATLTQNIYNMNSEIGTLYIPKTGLTTPIFSNSSVSQMEKMPCFLYTTGGLNKPGATLIVGHNKRNGKLFSNNKKIEVGDEFYFKDYEGVELKYNVYSKFTTTDGDMSFLNPDETSPVIALSCCTDANDENRIIILGRAE
;
A
#
# COMPACT_ATOMS: atom_id res chain seq x y z
N MET A 1 31.13 50.21 -33.33
CA MET A 1 30.75 49.90 -31.92
C MET A 1 29.44 49.12 -31.79
N LYS A 2 28.33 49.49 -32.44
CA LYS A 2 27.01 48.83 -32.31
C LYS A 2 27.02 47.34 -32.64
N ASN A 3 27.79 46.85 -33.61
CA ASN A 3 27.81 45.41 -33.99
C ASN A 3 28.58 44.56 -32.97
N LYS A 4 29.63 45.09 -32.31
CA LYS A 4 30.34 44.35 -31.25
C LYS A 4 29.45 44.13 -30.00
N ILE A 5 28.62 45.12 -29.66
CA ILE A 5 27.67 45.01 -28.54
C ILE A 5 26.59 43.98 -28.82
N LYS A 6 26.07 43.92 -30.06
CA LYS A 6 25.08 42.89 -30.45
C LYS A 6 25.66 41.47 -30.37
N ILE A 7 26.91 41.29 -30.78
CA ILE A 7 27.59 39.99 -30.72
C ILE A 7 27.79 39.54 -29.27
N ILE A 8 28.21 40.44 -28.37
CA ILE A 8 28.36 40.13 -26.93
C ILE A 8 27.03 39.78 -26.31
N LEU A 9 25.94 40.46 -26.65
CA LEU A 9 24.60 40.18 -26.15
C LEU A 9 24.10 38.80 -26.61
N LEU A 10 24.34 38.40 -27.86
CA LEU A 10 23.98 37.08 -28.37
C LEU A 10 24.75 35.95 -27.67
N PHE A 11 26.05 36.15 -27.39
CA PHE A 11 26.85 35.17 -26.64
C PHE A 11 26.38 35.03 -25.20
N SER A 12 25.99 36.11 -24.53
CA SER A 12 25.48 36.06 -23.16
C SER A 12 24.14 35.30 -23.08
N ILE A 13 23.25 35.51 -24.04
CA ILE A 13 21.96 34.77 -24.13
C ILE A 13 22.22 33.27 -24.38
N ALA A 14 23.15 32.92 -25.28
CA ALA A 14 23.48 31.52 -25.53
C ALA A 14 24.03 30.81 -24.27
N ILE A 15 24.88 31.48 -23.49
CA ILE A 15 25.44 30.95 -22.25
C ILE A 15 24.31 30.70 -21.21
N ILE A 16 23.37 31.64 -21.08
CA ILE A 16 22.23 31.48 -20.15
C ILE A 16 21.37 30.28 -20.55
N ILE A 17 21.12 30.06 -21.85
CA ILE A 17 20.37 28.92 -22.35
C ILE A 17 21.09 27.61 -22.03
N ILE A 18 22.41 27.54 -22.24
CA ILE A 18 23.22 26.36 -21.94
C ILE A 18 23.19 26.03 -20.44
N ILE A 19 23.33 27.02 -19.56
CA ILE A 19 23.24 26.83 -18.11
C ILE A 19 21.88 26.34 -17.71
N SER A 20 20.80 26.88 -18.29
CA SER A 20 19.42 26.42 -18.03
C SER A 20 19.21 24.96 -18.44
N ILE A 21 19.74 24.53 -19.58
CA ILE A 21 19.69 23.16 -20.05
C ILE A 21 20.45 22.21 -19.10
N ILE A 22 21.66 22.60 -18.66
CA ILE A 22 22.46 21.81 -17.73
C ILE A 22 21.75 21.65 -16.38
N LEU A 23 21.17 22.74 -15.86
CA LEU A 23 20.37 22.66 -14.62
C LEU A 23 19.15 21.75 -14.78
N PHE A 24 18.46 21.83 -15.91
CA PHE A 24 17.30 20.97 -16.19
C PHE A 24 17.70 19.48 -16.29
N LEU A 25 18.82 19.18 -16.95
CA LEU A 25 19.35 17.83 -17.06
C LEU A 25 19.83 17.29 -15.71
N ASN A 26 20.46 18.11 -14.87
CA ASN A 26 20.88 17.73 -13.53
C ASN A 26 19.69 17.47 -12.59
N ILE A 27 18.62 18.26 -12.70
CA ILE A 27 17.38 18.01 -11.95
C ILE A 27 16.72 16.69 -12.40
N LYS A 28 16.77 16.39 -13.71
CA LYS A 28 16.23 15.14 -14.26
C LYS A 28 17.09 13.92 -13.89
N ALA A 29 18.42 14.05 -13.88
CA ALA A 29 19.35 13.01 -13.45
C ALA A 29 19.22 12.72 -11.95
N ASN A 30 19.11 13.76 -11.11
CA ASN A 30 18.92 13.59 -9.66
C ASN A 30 17.53 12.99 -9.27
N LYS A 31 16.55 13.03 -10.18
CA LYS A 31 15.29 12.28 -10.00
C LYS A 31 15.39 10.79 -10.35
N ASN A 32 16.39 10.39 -11.16
CA ASN A 32 16.57 9.00 -11.58
C ASN A 32 17.56 8.21 -10.70
N GLU A 33 18.33 8.85 -9.81
CA GLU A 33 19.31 8.16 -8.95
C GLU A 33 18.83 7.83 -7.53
N LYS A 34 17.56 8.03 -7.20
CA LYS A 34 16.99 7.43 -5.98
C LYS A 34 16.33 6.09 -6.29
N GLY A 35 17.05 5.20 -6.95
CA GLY A 35 16.84 3.76 -6.89
C GLY A 35 17.43 3.26 -5.58
N ILE A 36 16.59 2.80 -4.67
CA ILE A 36 16.95 2.30 -3.36
C ILE A 36 17.61 0.93 -3.55
N GLU A 37 18.90 0.81 -3.22
CA GLU A 37 19.53 -0.47 -2.93
C GLU A 37 18.98 -1.00 -1.61
N ILE A 38 18.18 -2.07 -1.67
CA ILE A 38 17.69 -2.76 -0.48
C ILE A 38 18.78 -3.69 0.00
N ASN A 39 19.56 -3.25 0.99
CA ASN A 39 20.39 -4.14 1.80
C ASN A 39 19.53 -4.79 2.88
N ASN A 40 19.34 -6.10 2.78
CA ASN A 40 18.76 -6.95 3.81
C ASN A 40 19.63 -6.90 5.07
N THR A 41 19.32 -6.04 5.99
CA THR A 41 19.85 -6.10 7.37
C THR A 41 18.69 -5.90 8.33
N VAL A 42 18.35 -6.99 9.02
CA VAL A 42 17.41 -7.01 10.14
C VAL A 42 17.96 -6.14 11.27
N GLY A 43 17.21 -5.13 11.67
CA GLY A 43 17.57 -4.31 12.80
C GLY A 43 16.50 -3.32 13.19
N ASN A 44 16.00 -3.46 14.41
CA ASN A 44 15.07 -2.56 15.09
C ASN A 44 15.49 -1.10 14.97
N SER A 45 14.62 -0.24 14.48
CA SER A 45 14.71 1.18 14.80
C SER A 45 13.42 1.96 14.59
N ILE A 46 13.00 2.56 15.60
CA ILE A 46 12.28 3.81 15.91
C ILE A 46 12.02 4.71 14.67
N ILE A 47 10.76 5.08 14.53
CA ILE A 47 10.17 5.97 13.53
C ILE A 47 10.81 7.35 13.61
N ASP A 48 11.53 7.75 12.56
CA ASP A 48 11.85 9.15 12.29
C ASP A 48 10.94 9.66 11.15
N LYS A 49 10.50 10.91 11.29
CA LYS A 49 9.55 11.58 10.40
C LYS A 49 10.21 12.03 9.09
N THR A 50 10.50 11.12 8.22
CA THR A 50 10.93 11.42 6.85
C THR A 50 10.16 10.57 5.85
N ASP A 51 9.94 11.08 4.65
CA ASP A 51 9.07 10.62 3.55
C ASP A 51 9.33 9.18 3.03
N GLU A 52 9.61 8.21 3.91
CA GLU A 52 9.82 6.82 3.55
C GLU A 52 8.58 5.96 3.82
N PRO A 53 8.30 4.96 2.98
CA PRO A 53 7.16 4.07 3.15
C PRO A 53 7.32 3.21 4.41
N MET A 54 6.25 3.11 5.19
CA MET A 54 6.18 2.29 6.40
C MET A 54 6.30 0.81 6.04
N VAL A 55 7.44 0.20 6.32
CA VAL A 55 7.65 -1.25 6.23
C VAL A 55 7.33 -1.86 7.60
N VAL A 56 6.33 -2.73 7.66
CA VAL A 56 5.96 -3.43 8.89
C VAL A 56 6.62 -4.79 8.91
N GLU A 57 7.50 -5.04 9.88
CA GLU A 57 8.04 -6.38 10.15
C GLU A 57 7.05 -7.21 10.96
N LEU A 58 6.60 -8.32 10.39
CA LEU A 58 5.91 -9.38 11.12
C LEU A 58 6.92 -10.36 11.68
N GLY A 59 7.15 -10.30 12.99
CA GLY A 59 8.02 -11.24 13.70
C GLY A 59 7.44 -12.64 13.76
N ASN A 60 8.08 -13.59 13.09
CA ASN A 60 7.79 -15.02 13.21
C ASN A 60 8.42 -15.57 14.50
N ASN A 61 7.62 -15.76 15.54
CA ASN A 61 7.98 -16.60 16.68
C ASN A 61 7.21 -17.93 16.60
N ILE A 62 7.75 -18.91 15.89
CA ILE A 62 7.33 -20.31 15.98
C ILE A 62 8.44 -21.08 16.71
N LYS A 63 8.15 -21.49 17.96
CA LYS A 63 8.97 -22.48 18.68
C LYS A 63 8.67 -23.86 18.12
N THR A 64 9.68 -24.46 17.49
CA THR A 64 9.66 -25.87 17.07
C THR A 64 10.04 -26.74 18.27
N GLU A 65 9.18 -27.59 18.71
CA GLU A 65 9.53 -28.77 19.54
C GLU A 65 9.64 -29.98 18.64
N GLU A 66 10.84 -30.55 18.67
CA GLU A 66 11.28 -31.76 17.96
C GLU A 66 10.71 -33.01 18.64
N LYS A 67 10.03 -33.91 17.90
CA LYS A 67 9.88 -35.32 18.26
C LYS A 67 9.89 -36.24 17.04
N THR A 68 10.93 -37.04 17.05
CA THR A 68 11.35 -38.28 16.42
C THR A 68 10.32 -39.15 15.69
N GLN A 69 10.75 -39.63 14.51
CA GLN A 69 10.22 -40.65 13.60
C GLN A 69 9.95 -42.04 14.25
N PRO A 70 9.17 -42.96 13.57
CA PRO A 70 9.78 -43.79 12.51
C PRO A 70 8.89 -44.03 11.26
N GLU A 71 9.60 -44.48 10.21
CA GLU A 71 9.24 -44.82 8.85
C GLU A 71 8.07 -45.79 8.64
N ALA A 72 7.34 -45.61 7.53
CA ALA A 72 6.91 -46.70 6.63
C ALA A 72 6.52 -46.18 5.24
N GLU A 73 7.11 -46.75 4.25
CA GLU A 73 6.96 -46.61 2.81
C GLU A 73 5.52 -46.80 2.31
N ASN A 74 4.99 -45.94 1.42
CA ASN A 74 4.28 -46.46 0.24
C ASN A 74 4.14 -45.39 -0.87
N ASN A 75 4.62 -45.75 -2.05
CA ASN A 75 4.55 -45.05 -3.32
C ASN A 75 3.11 -44.86 -3.79
N LYS A 76 2.66 -43.60 -4.01
CA LYS A 76 1.62 -43.31 -4.99
C LYS A 76 1.87 -41.97 -5.62
N LYS A 77 2.17 -42.01 -6.92
CA LYS A 77 2.41 -40.90 -7.82
C LYS A 77 1.12 -40.09 -7.93
N GLU A 78 1.07 -38.93 -7.28
CA GLU A 78 0.07 -37.89 -7.53
C GLU A 78 0.77 -36.69 -8.16
N GLU A 79 0.25 -36.29 -9.28
CA GLU A 79 0.62 -35.12 -10.05
C GLU A 79 0.40 -33.87 -9.19
N SER A 80 1.48 -33.39 -8.55
CA SER A 80 1.46 -32.16 -7.76
C SER A 80 1.36 -30.97 -8.70
N LYS A 81 0.17 -30.41 -8.79
CA LYS A 81 -0.09 -29.09 -9.34
C LYS A 81 0.70 -28.09 -8.49
N ASN A 82 1.85 -27.66 -8.98
CA ASN A 82 2.75 -26.72 -8.33
C ASN A 82 2.10 -25.34 -8.27
N THR A 83 1.18 -25.11 -7.32
CA THR A 83 0.72 -23.80 -6.97
C THR A 83 1.74 -23.24 -5.96
N GLN A 84 2.75 -22.54 -6.46
CA GLN A 84 3.63 -21.73 -5.59
C GLN A 84 2.75 -20.71 -4.88
N THR A 85 2.44 -20.97 -3.62
CA THR A 85 1.84 -19.97 -2.74
C THR A 85 2.91 -18.91 -2.48
N GLN A 86 2.79 -17.76 -3.13
CA GLN A 86 3.65 -16.62 -2.83
C GLN A 86 3.37 -16.19 -1.38
N ASP A 87 4.45 -15.89 -0.63
CA ASP A 87 4.28 -15.37 0.72
C ASP A 87 3.67 -13.94 0.71
N ALA A 88 3.08 -13.53 1.83
CA ALA A 88 2.39 -12.25 1.98
C ALA A 88 3.31 -11.05 1.70
N ALA A 89 4.59 -11.13 2.05
CA ALA A 89 5.54 -10.06 1.84
C ALA A 89 5.82 -9.87 0.33
N THR A 90 6.04 -10.96 -0.41
CA THR A 90 6.23 -10.94 -1.86
C THR A 90 4.98 -10.39 -2.58
N LEU A 91 3.78 -10.84 -2.20
CA LEU A 91 2.52 -10.34 -2.77
C LEU A 91 2.35 -8.84 -2.52
N THR A 92 2.59 -8.40 -1.29
CA THR A 92 2.52 -6.99 -0.90
C THR A 92 3.50 -6.16 -1.71
N GLN A 93 4.76 -6.62 -1.83
CA GLN A 93 5.79 -5.90 -2.57
C GLN A 93 5.49 -5.81 -4.07
N ASN A 94 4.95 -6.87 -4.66
CA ASN A 94 4.55 -6.87 -6.07
C ASN A 94 3.47 -5.81 -6.34
N ILE A 95 2.43 -5.73 -5.50
CA ILE A 95 1.38 -4.72 -5.63
C ILE A 95 1.96 -3.32 -5.40
N TYR A 96 2.75 -3.15 -4.34
CA TYR A 96 3.38 -1.87 -4.01
C TYR A 96 4.20 -1.30 -5.18
N ASN A 97 4.97 -2.14 -5.86
CA ASN A 97 5.85 -1.76 -6.97
C ASN A 97 5.10 -1.41 -8.28
N MET A 98 3.79 -1.70 -8.37
CA MET A 98 3.00 -1.31 -9.55
C MET A 98 2.99 0.21 -9.75
N ASN A 99 3.11 0.99 -8.68
CA ASN A 99 3.12 2.45 -8.68
C ASN A 99 1.99 3.07 -9.52
N SER A 100 0.81 2.52 -9.38
CA SER A 100 -0.40 2.85 -10.15
C SER A 100 -1.66 2.70 -9.32
N GLU A 101 -2.81 3.07 -9.88
CA GLU A 101 -4.12 2.69 -9.35
C GLU A 101 -4.31 1.19 -9.49
N ILE A 102 -4.74 0.53 -8.40
CA ILE A 102 -4.93 -0.92 -8.32
C ILE A 102 -6.39 -1.32 -8.22
N GLY A 103 -7.29 -0.36 -8.22
CA GLY A 103 -8.72 -0.63 -8.17
C GLY A 103 -9.53 0.58 -7.76
N THR A 104 -10.85 0.37 -7.66
CA THR A 104 -11.81 1.39 -7.24
C THR A 104 -12.63 0.87 -6.07
N LEU A 105 -12.71 1.66 -5.01
CA LEU A 105 -13.53 1.42 -3.83
C LEU A 105 -14.80 2.26 -3.90
N TYR A 106 -15.96 1.61 -3.70
CA TYR A 106 -17.27 2.28 -3.58
C TYR A 106 -17.91 1.93 -2.23
N ILE A 107 -18.28 2.96 -1.46
CA ILE A 107 -18.92 2.82 -0.14
C ILE A 107 -20.26 3.55 -0.18
N PRO A 108 -21.40 2.85 -0.40
CA PRO A 108 -22.73 3.45 -0.52
C PRO A 108 -23.09 4.33 0.69
N LYS A 109 -22.82 3.84 1.91
CA LYS A 109 -23.15 4.54 3.18
C LYS A 109 -22.58 5.94 3.27
N THR A 110 -21.41 6.17 2.68
CA THR A 110 -20.74 7.48 2.71
C THR A 110 -20.81 8.22 1.38
N GLY A 111 -21.30 7.56 0.32
CA GLY A 111 -21.29 8.07 -1.05
C GLY A 111 -19.89 8.19 -1.65
N LEU A 112 -18.88 7.53 -1.04
CA LEU A 112 -17.49 7.60 -1.52
C LEU A 112 -17.29 6.65 -2.69
N THR A 113 -16.82 7.18 -3.81
CA THR A 113 -16.19 6.42 -4.89
C THR A 113 -14.80 6.97 -5.10
N THR A 114 -13.77 6.14 -5.00
CA THR A 114 -12.38 6.59 -5.05
C THR A 114 -11.47 5.50 -5.62
N PRO A 115 -10.48 5.87 -6.45
CA PRO A 115 -9.40 4.95 -6.80
C PRO A 115 -8.55 4.62 -5.55
N ILE A 116 -7.91 3.47 -5.58
CA ILE A 116 -6.92 3.02 -4.59
C ILE A 116 -5.56 2.96 -5.25
N PHE A 117 -4.57 3.62 -4.65
CA PHE A 117 -3.20 3.59 -5.17
C PHE A 117 -2.39 2.45 -4.56
N SER A 118 -1.45 1.90 -5.32
CA SER A 118 -0.68 0.70 -4.95
C SER A 118 0.31 0.90 -3.82
N ASN A 119 0.68 2.13 -3.49
CA ASN A 119 1.60 2.44 -2.39
C ASN A 119 1.10 3.59 -1.53
N SER A 120 1.50 3.59 -0.26
CA SER A 120 1.06 4.51 0.77
C SER A 120 2.04 5.68 1.01
N SER A 121 2.76 6.14 -0.03
CA SER A 121 3.58 7.34 0.11
C SER A 121 2.74 8.55 0.55
N VAL A 122 3.32 9.44 1.33
CA VAL A 122 2.63 10.64 1.86
C VAL A 122 1.94 11.42 0.74
N SER A 123 2.62 11.63 -0.38
CA SER A 123 2.09 12.38 -1.53
C SER A 123 0.89 11.70 -2.20
N GLN A 124 0.77 10.38 -2.15
CA GLN A 124 -0.39 9.66 -2.68
C GLN A 124 -1.54 9.63 -1.69
N MET A 125 -1.27 9.36 -0.41
CA MET A 125 -2.28 9.37 0.64
C MET A 125 -3.00 10.72 0.77
N GLU A 126 -2.33 11.83 0.43
CA GLU A 126 -2.96 13.16 0.37
C GLU A 126 -4.04 13.26 -0.71
N LYS A 127 -3.98 12.45 -1.75
CA LYS A 127 -4.87 12.49 -2.91
C LYS A 127 -5.99 11.44 -2.85
N MET A 128 -5.64 10.22 -2.42
CA MET A 128 -6.55 9.07 -2.43
C MET A 128 -6.14 8.04 -1.38
N PRO A 129 -7.05 7.11 -0.99
CA PRO A 129 -6.67 5.96 -0.17
C PRO A 129 -5.67 5.08 -0.90
N CYS A 130 -4.84 4.40 -0.12
CA CYS A 130 -3.73 3.61 -0.62
C CYS A 130 -3.74 2.20 -0.06
N PHE A 131 -3.23 1.27 -0.83
CA PHE A 131 -2.89 -0.07 -0.38
C PHE A 131 -1.68 -0.02 0.55
N LEU A 132 -1.71 -0.84 1.60
CA LEU A 132 -0.59 -0.97 2.53
C LEU A 132 -0.06 -2.40 2.60
N TYR A 133 -0.93 -3.41 2.70
CA TYR A 133 -0.53 -4.78 2.96
C TYR A 133 -1.57 -5.79 2.46
N THR A 134 -1.14 -7.01 2.12
CA THR A 134 -2.04 -8.14 1.88
C THR A 134 -1.43 -9.46 2.28
N THR A 135 -2.25 -10.40 2.73
CA THR A 135 -1.87 -11.80 3.00
C THR A 135 -2.18 -12.73 1.82
N GLY A 136 -3.13 -12.38 0.93
CA GLY A 136 -3.58 -13.27 -0.14
C GLY A 136 -3.72 -12.63 -1.53
N GLY A 137 -3.56 -11.31 -1.62
CA GLY A 137 -3.77 -10.54 -2.86
C GLY A 137 -5.13 -9.83 -2.90
N LEU A 138 -5.33 -9.04 -3.95
CA LEU A 138 -6.57 -8.27 -4.13
C LEU A 138 -7.71 -9.21 -4.52
N ASN A 139 -8.88 -9.07 -3.88
CA ASN A 139 -10.07 -9.88 -4.14
C ASN A 139 -9.84 -11.41 -4.09
N LYS A 140 -8.85 -11.86 -3.34
CA LYS A 140 -8.50 -13.27 -3.14
C LYS A 140 -8.56 -13.63 -1.65
N PRO A 141 -8.71 -14.93 -1.30
CA PRO A 141 -8.67 -15.38 0.10
C PRO A 141 -7.46 -14.80 0.82
N GLY A 142 -7.69 -14.28 2.02
CA GLY A 142 -6.73 -13.52 2.80
C GLY A 142 -7.24 -12.12 3.13
N ALA A 143 -6.42 -11.34 3.85
CA ALA A 143 -6.75 -9.99 4.26
C ALA A 143 -5.96 -8.94 3.47
N THR A 144 -6.61 -7.86 3.06
CA THR A 144 -6.00 -6.70 2.39
C THR A 144 -6.27 -5.44 3.21
N LEU A 145 -5.23 -4.66 3.50
CA LEU A 145 -5.33 -3.40 4.22
C LEU A 145 -5.26 -2.20 3.26
N ILE A 146 -6.30 -1.38 3.30
CA ILE A 146 -6.40 -0.11 2.59
C ILE A 146 -6.44 1.01 3.63
N VAL A 147 -5.52 1.96 3.52
CA VAL A 147 -5.39 3.09 4.43
C VAL A 147 -5.79 4.39 3.74
N GLY A 148 -6.35 5.33 4.46
CA GLY A 148 -6.73 6.63 3.91
C GLY A 148 -6.84 7.70 4.98
N HIS A 149 -6.58 8.95 4.61
CA HIS A 149 -6.70 10.06 5.54
C HIS A 149 -8.14 10.32 5.97
N ASN A 150 -8.31 10.57 7.26
CA ASN A 150 -9.46 11.27 7.78
C ASN A 150 -9.17 12.78 7.75
N LYS A 151 -9.55 13.45 6.68
CA LYS A 151 -9.37 14.91 6.52
C LYS A 151 -10.32 15.75 7.38
N ARG A 152 -11.24 15.13 8.13
CA ARG A 152 -12.28 15.77 8.97
C ARG A 152 -13.15 16.79 8.20
N ASN A 153 -13.20 16.67 6.88
CA ASN A 153 -13.89 17.58 5.96
C ASN A 153 -14.83 16.88 4.97
N GLY A 154 -15.12 15.61 5.21
CA GLY A 154 -15.99 14.78 4.37
C GLY A 154 -15.29 14.12 3.17
N LYS A 155 -14.01 14.46 2.90
CA LYS A 155 -13.21 13.84 1.83
C LYS A 155 -12.48 12.59 2.30
N LEU A 156 -12.09 11.73 1.36
CA LEU A 156 -11.41 10.45 1.60
C LEU A 156 -12.17 9.63 2.65
N PHE A 157 -11.48 9.12 3.67
CA PHE A 157 -12.09 8.30 4.72
C PHE A 157 -12.70 9.08 5.89
N SER A 158 -12.90 10.41 5.76
CA SER A 158 -13.48 11.25 6.82
C SER A 158 -14.86 10.77 7.31
N ASN A 159 -15.62 10.10 6.44
CA ASN A 159 -16.96 9.60 6.77
C ASN A 159 -16.97 8.12 7.17
N ASN A 160 -15.82 7.42 7.23
CA ASN A 160 -15.76 6.00 7.60
C ASN A 160 -16.33 5.73 9.00
N LYS A 161 -16.28 6.73 9.89
CA LYS A 161 -16.96 6.66 11.20
C LYS A 161 -18.48 6.39 11.14
N LYS A 162 -19.12 6.64 10.00
CA LYS A 162 -20.57 6.42 9.79
C LYS A 162 -20.90 4.99 9.33
N ILE A 163 -19.88 4.22 8.93
CA ILE A 163 -20.04 2.82 8.50
C ILE A 163 -20.25 1.99 9.74
N GLU A 164 -21.22 1.08 9.72
CA GLU A 164 -21.58 0.19 10.81
C GLU A 164 -21.52 -1.28 10.36
N VAL A 165 -21.49 -2.19 11.31
CA VAL A 165 -21.65 -3.63 11.04
C VAL A 165 -22.98 -3.86 10.35
N GLY A 166 -22.95 -4.62 9.24
CA GLY A 166 -24.09 -4.86 8.34
C GLY A 166 -24.17 -3.92 7.14
N ASP A 167 -23.40 -2.82 7.11
CA ASP A 167 -23.24 -2.04 5.89
C ASP A 167 -22.40 -2.80 4.86
N GLU A 168 -22.39 -2.33 3.61
CA GLU A 168 -21.63 -2.94 2.53
C GLU A 168 -20.74 -1.94 1.82
N PHE A 169 -19.69 -2.44 1.18
CA PHE A 169 -18.89 -1.71 0.23
C PHE A 169 -18.41 -2.64 -0.90
N TYR A 170 -17.94 -2.04 -2.00
CA TYR A 170 -17.54 -2.75 -3.20
C TYR A 170 -16.10 -2.37 -3.55
N PHE A 171 -15.31 -3.37 -3.92
CA PHE A 171 -13.97 -3.13 -4.45
C PHE A 171 -13.81 -3.85 -5.78
N LYS A 172 -13.51 -3.07 -6.82
CA LYS A 172 -13.14 -3.56 -8.15
C LYS A 172 -11.65 -3.41 -8.33
N ASP A 173 -10.94 -4.51 -8.52
CA ASP A 173 -9.50 -4.50 -8.70
C ASP A 173 -9.08 -4.17 -10.14
N TYR A 174 -7.76 -4.04 -10.38
CA TYR A 174 -7.19 -3.72 -11.69
C TYR A 174 -7.38 -4.85 -12.72
N GLU A 175 -7.67 -6.08 -12.29
CA GLU A 175 -8.02 -7.21 -13.17
C GLU A 175 -9.50 -7.16 -13.59
N GLY A 176 -10.27 -6.24 -13.02
CA GLY A 176 -11.68 -6.02 -13.30
C GLY A 176 -12.61 -6.89 -12.44
N VAL A 177 -12.07 -7.65 -11.48
CA VAL A 177 -12.88 -8.41 -10.53
C VAL A 177 -13.50 -7.46 -9.52
N GLU A 178 -14.83 -7.46 -9.42
CA GLU A 178 -15.58 -6.68 -8.45
C GLU A 178 -16.24 -7.60 -7.44
N LEU A 179 -15.96 -7.38 -6.15
CA LEU A 179 -16.60 -8.09 -5.05
C LEU A 179 -17.35 -7.13 -4.14
N LYS A 180 -18.47 -7.63 -3.60
CA LYS A 180 -19.21 -7.00 -2.51
C LYS A 180 -18.65 -7.50 -1.18
N TYR A 181 -18.39 -6.58 -0.28
CA TYR A 181 -17.90 -6.83 1.08
C TYR A 181 -18.95 -6.42 2.09
N ASN A 182 -19.36 -7.36 2.95
CA ASN A 182 -20.26 -7.08 4.07
C ASN A 182 -19.42 -6.75 5.31
N VAL A 183 -19.68 -5.61 5.94
CA VAL A 183 -18.98 -5.17 7.16
C VAL A 183 -19.39 -6.08 8.32
N TYR A 184 -18.45 -6.83 8.87
CA TYR A 184 -18.69 -7.74 9.99
C TYR A 184 -18.06 -7.27 11.30
N SER A 185 -17.13 -6.31 11.24
CA SER A 185 -16.48 -5.75 12.44
C SER A 185 -16.07 -4.29 12.24
N LYS A 186 -16.19 -3.51 13.31
CA LYS A 186 -15.72 -2.13 13.41
C LYS A 186 -15.21 -1.89 14.81
N PHE A 187 -13.99 -1.35 14.91
CA PHE A 187 -13.36 -1.05 16.21
C PHE A 187 -12.32 0.04 16.07
N THR A 188 -11.76 0.45 17.20
CA THR A 188 -10.66 1.40 17.25
C THR A 188 -9.43 0.73 17.84
N THR A 189 -8.26 0.97 17.24
CA THR A 189 -6.96 0.50 17.72
C THR A 189 -5.91 1.59 17.58
N THR A 190 -4.69 1.31 18.05
CA THR A 190 -3.55 2.23 17.90
C THR A 190 -2.95 2.17 16.50
N ASP A 191 -2.19 3.20 16.13
CA ASP A 191 -1.40 3.18 14.90
C ASP A 191 -0.37 2.04 14.91
N GLY A 192 -0.20 1.39 13.76
CA GLY A 192 0.72 0.26 13.61
C GLY A 192 0.19 -1.09 14.09
N ASP A 193 -0.97 -1.16 14.78
CA ASP A 193 -1.59 -2.44 15.08
C ASP A 193 -2.14 -3.08 13.79
N MET A 194 -1.65 -4.28 13.48
CA MET A 194 -2.07 -5.09 12.33
C MET A 194 -2.57 -6.49 12.76
N SER A 195 -2.75 -6.72 14.06
CA SER A 195 -3.17 -8.01 14.62
C SER A 195 -4.52 -8.53 14.11
N PHE A 196 -5.33 -7.62 13.56
CA PHE A 196 -6.63 -7.94 12.95
C PHE A 196 -6.53 -8.51 11.52
N LEU A 197 -5.35 -8.52 10.90
CA LEU A 197 -5.14 -9.09 9.56
C LEU A 197 -4.81 -10.57 9.69
N ASN A 198 -5.87 -11.41 9.68
CA ASN A 198 -5.71 -12.85 9.76
C ASN A 198 -5.21 -13.39 8.40
N PRO A 199 -4.02 -14.07 8.34
CA PRO A 199 -3.53 -14.68 7.10
C PRO A 199 -4.32 -15.92 6.67
N ASP A 200 -5.03 -16.57 7.60
CA ASP A 200 -5.76 -17.81 7.37
C ASP A 200 -7.21 -17.58 6.91
N GLU A 201 -7.54 -16.36 6.46
CA GLU A 201 -8.87 -16.08 5.91
C GLU A 201 -9.11 -16.90 4.64
N THR A 202 -10.22 -17.64 4.64
CA THR A 202 -10.64 -18.48 3.51
C THR A 202 -11.45 -17.73 2.47
N SER A 203 -11.91 -16.54 2.81
CA SER A 203 -12.59 -15.58 1.93
C SER A 203 -11.80 -14.28 1.81
N PRO A 204 -11.98 -13.50 0.76
CA PRO A 204 -11.40 -12.17 0.67
C PRO A 204 -11.90 -11.27 1.80
N VAL A 205 -10.98 -10.63 2.53
CA VAL A 205 -11.28 -9.64 3.57
C VAL A 205 -10.57 -8.33 3.21
N ILE A 206 -11.28 -7.21 3.31
CA ILE A 206 -10.69 -5.88 3.23
C ILE A 206 -10.85 -5.19 4.59
N ALA A 207 -9.74 -4.68 5.10
CA ALA A 207 -9.67 -3.76 6.21
C ALA A 207 -9.52 -2.33 5.68
N LEU A 208 -10.45 -1.44 6.03
CA LEU A 208 -10.34 -0.01 5.78
C LEU A 208 -9.87 0.66 7.07
N SER A 209 -8.75 1.41 6.99
CA SER A 209 -8.16 2.08 8.15
C SER A 209 -8.01 3.58 7.92
N CYS A 210 -8.39 4.38 8.91
CA CYS A 210 -8.15 5.82 8.95
C CYS A 210 -7.99 6.33 10.38
N CYS A 211 -7.42 7.53 10.54
CA CYS A 211 -7.34 8.21 11.83
C CYS A 211 -8.74 8.45 12.42
N THR A 212 -8.85 8.50 13.75
CA THR A 212 -10.05 8.94 14.44
C THR A 212 -10.23 10.46 14.29
N ASP A 213 -11.41 10.98 14.67
CA ASP A 213 -11.63 12.44 14.71
C ASP A 213 -10.87 13.09 15.87
N ALA A 214 -10.63 12.34 16.95
CA ALA A 214 -10.04 12.87 18.18
C ALA A 214 -8.54 13.14 18.06
N ASN A 215 -7.82 12.22 17.43
CA ASN A 215 -6.37 12.30 17.25
C ASN A 215 -5.89 11.43 16.09
N ASP A 216 -4.61 11.55 15.77
CA ASP A 216 -3.96 10.78 14.71
C ASP A 216 -3.21 9.54 15.24
N GLU A 217 -3.28 9.25 16.55
CA GLU A 217 -2.67 8.08 17.18
C GLU A 217 -3.55 6.84 17.10
N ASN A 218 -4.87 7.04 17.02
CA ASN A 218 -5.84 5.95 16.96
C ASN A 218 -6.42 5.82 15.56
N ARG A 219 -6.73 4.57 15.18
CA ARG A 219 -7.31 4.19 13.90
C ARG A 219 -8.71 3.63 14.08
N ILE A 220 -9.64 4.04 13.24
CA ILE A 220 -10.88 3.32 13.00
C ILE A 220 -10.57 2.21 12.00
N ILE A 221 -10.88 0.98 12.38
CA ILE A 221 -10.76 -0.20 11.51
C ILE A 221 -12.15 -0.70 11.17
N ILE A 222 -12.39 -0.96 9.89
CA ILE A 222 -13.63 -1.53 9.36
C ILE A 222 -13.26 -2.77 8.58
N LEU A 223 -13.73 -3.93 9.01
CA LEU A 223 -13.48 -5.20 8.36
C LEU A 223 -14.71 -5.62 7.56
N GLY A 224 -14.54 -5.76 6.25
CA GLY A 224 -15.54 -6.34 5.36
C GLY A 224 -15.05 -7.66 4.78
N ARG A 225 -15.97 -8.63 4.66
CA ARG A 225 -15.72 -9.94 4.06
C ARG A 225 -16.56 -10.11 2.81
N ALA A 226 -15.95 -10.60 1.74
CA ALA A 226 -16.69 -10.99 0.54
C ALA A 226 -17.43 -12.32 0.76
N GLU A 227 -18.64 -12.38 0.20
CA GLU A 227 -19.47 -13.60 0.15
C GLU A 227 -19.18 -14.44 -1.08
#